data_91edd12431f10103569c257bb8486e82
#
_entry.id   91edd12431f10103569c257bb8486e82
#
_cell.length_a   1.000
_cell.length_b   1.000
_cell.length_c   1.000
_cell.angle_alpha   90.00
_cell.angle_beta   90.00
_cell.angle_gamma   90.00
#
_symmetry.space_group_name_H-M   'P 1'
#
loop_
_entity.id
_entity.type
_entity.pdbx_description
1 polymer ?
#
loop_
_entity_poly.entity_id
_entity_poly.type
_entity_poly.pdbx_seq_one_letter_code
_entity_poly.pdbx_strand_id
1 'polypeptide(L)'
;MGELILVAGLMMAGALAASLLAGRLRVPGLLLFLSLGMAIGSDGLGWVHFDDYELARDIGIVALALIIFEGGLGTRVEDLRPVWGAAISLSVLGTLLTAAIAGLAAAWLFDLPLLHGLLLGSIIASTDAAAVFAMLRGSPLRPRLARMLEGEAASNDPVAILLVLGFIDWIQLPDYGIADMVGMFVSQAAIGVGIGLAVGWLGVRALTVLDLPTPGLYPVASLTIAALAFGAADVLGGSGFLAVYLCGLLVDAGAIPAKRTITAFHDGVAWVAQLTMFLTLGLLVFPSQLGDTAVEGLLLAAVLIVVARPLASLIATAFSKFTAAERVMLGWVGLRGAVPVVLATFPVIAGIDGSVDFFNIIFFAVVISLLVQGPAIEPLARRLRLTTDEVVDLPPLVETATIQELGADVVEYRVRERDAIDGAHVRDLGLPRDAIVNVIVRGREAIPPRGSTRLHAGDRLHVLVRRDAARDLDAAMARWRSGPIGPPPRPPRPVAARAPLFSVGPPRDGLLAGPPERPEAIAGVDVVERLRIRRDAPGALVVLRDGRYAVTGPVVAVGSREDVAHWARRRMRAAGEDEQTWLRAVLGGLAADLSR
;
A
#
# COMPACT_ATOMS: atom_id res chain seq x y z
N MET A 1 1.67 16.22 36.03
CA MET A 1 2.23 16.12 34.66
C MET A 1 3.22 14.97 34.54
N GLY A 2 4.29 14.89 35.37
CA GLY A 2 5.27 13.78 35.33
C GLY A 2 4.65 12.39 35.54
N GLU A 3 3.75 12.26 36.49
CA GLU A 3 3.03 11.00 36.75
C GLU A 3 2.17 10.58 35.54
N LEU A 4 1.51 11.51 34.89
CA LEU A 4 0.68 11.24 33.72
C LEU A 4 1.52 10.73 32.54
N ILE A 5 2.71 11.33 32.31
CA ILE A 5 3.65 10.88 31.27
C ILE A 5 4.21 9.51 31.63
N LEU A 6 4.53 9.26 32.92
CA LEU A 6 5.03 7.97 33.39
C LEU A 6 3.96 6.88 33.19
N VAL A 7 2.72 7.12 33.61
CA VAL A 7 1.60 6.19 33.44
C VAL A 7 1.39 5.89 31.96
N ALA A 8 1.32 6.92 31.09
CA ALA A 8 1.19 6.71 29.64
C ALA A 8 2.35 5.89 29.07
N GLY A 9 3.59 6.17 29.50
CA GLY A 9 4.77 5.41 29.08
C GLY A 9 4.73 3.94 29.53
N LEU A 10 4.32 3.69 30.77
CA LEU A 10 4.16 2.32 31.31
C LEU A 10 3.02 1.56 30.58
N MET A 11 1.92 2.24 30.27
CA MET A 11 0.82 1.68 29.49
C MET A 11 1.29 1.28 28.09
N MET A 12 2.03 2.15 27.40
CA MET A 12 2.60 1.84 26.09
C MET A 12 3.62 0.69 26.15
N ALA A 13 4.48 0.68 27.18
CA ALA A 13 5.44 -0.42 27.37
C ALA A 13 4.73 -1.76 27.67
N GLY A 14 3.69 -1.74 28.50
CA GLY A 14 2.84 -2.90 28.76
C GLY A 14 2.14 -3.42 27.51
N ALA A 15 1.65 -2.51 26.67
CA ALA A 15 1.01 -2.87 25.41
C ALA A 15 2.02 -3.45 24.38
N LEU A 16 3.24 -2.91 24.31
CA LEU A 16 4.30 -3.51 23.50
C LEU A 16 4.64 -4.93 23.98
N ALA A 17 4.77 -5.11 25.30
CA ALA A 17 5.00 -6.43 25.89
C ALA A 17 3.82 -7.39 25.59
N ALA A 18 2.59 -6.90 25.71
CA ALA A 18 1.38 -7.64 25.36
C ALA A 18 1.36 -8.05 23.87
N SER A 19 1.76 -7.15 22.98
CA SER A 19 1.88 -7.44 21.53
C SER A 19 2.89 -8.55 21.23
N LEU A 20 4.05 -8.55 21.92
CA LEU A 20 5.05 -9.62 21.81
C LEU A 20 4.51 -10.97 22.35
N LEU A 21 3.74 -10.91 23.43
CA LEU A 21 3.14 -12.08 24.06
C LEU A 21 2.00 -12.64 23.18
N ALA A 22 1.20 -11.78 22.56
CA ALA A 22 0.13 -12.14 21.61
C ALA A 22 0.66 -13.04 20.50
N GLY A 23 1.79 -12.69 19.90
CA GLY A 23 2.43 -13.49 18.87
C GLY A 23 2.85 -14.89 19.34
N ARG A 24 3.21 -15.05 20.61
CA ARG A 24 3.56 -16.35 21.22
C ARG A 24 2.32 -17.17 21.57
N LEU A 25 1.30 -16.53 22.10
CA LEU A 25 0.05 -17.18 22.55
C LEU A 25 -0.92 -17.45 21.38
N ARG A 26 -0.68 -16.88 20.20
CA ARG A 26 -1.59 -16.91 19.04
C ARG A 26 -2.97 -16.33 19.35
N VAL A 27 -3.02 -15.36 20.25
CA VAL A 27 -4.22 -14.62 20.61
C VAL A 27 -4.16 -13.25 19.94
N PRO A 28 -5.30 -12.67 19.47
CA PRO A 28 -5.31 -11.31 18.97
C PRO A 28 -4.75 -10.32 19.99
N GLY A 29 -3.74 -9.51 19.59
CA GLY A 29 -3.09 -8.55 20.49
C GLY A 29 -4.05 -7.55 21.13
N LEU A 30 -5.13 -7.25 20.41
CA LEU A 30 -6.20 -6.35 20.83
C LEU A 30 -6.88 -6.77 22.14
N LEU A 31 -7.06 -8.09 22.33
CA LEU A 31 -7.60 -8.63 23.59
C LEU A 31 -6.68 -8.38 24.78
N LEU A 32 -5.38 -8.42 24.55
CA LEU A 32 -4.41 -8.16 25.63
C LEU A 32 -4.38 -6.67 26.02
N PHE A 33 -4.57 -5.76 25.07
CA PHE A 33 -4.68 -4.32 25.38
C PHE A 33 -5.96 -4.03 26.17
N LEU A 34 -7.06 -4.63 25.76
CA LEU A 34 -8.34 -4.56 26.46
C LEU A 34 -8.21 -5.11 27.90
N SER A 35 -7.64 -6.32 28.04
CA SER A 35 -7.39 -6.94 29.35
C SER A 35 -6.45 -6.13 30.22
N LEU A 36 -5.45 -5.47 29.64
CA LEU A 36 -4.56 -4.57 30.35
C LEU A 36 -5.32 -3.36 30.90
N GLY A 37 -6.20 -2.73 30.08
CA GLY A 37 -7.08 -1.64 30.51
C GLY A 37 -7.97 -2.07 31.68
N MET A 38 -8.63 -3.22 31.57
CA MET A 38 -9.44 -3.78 32.66
C MET A 38 -8.63 -4.03 33.94
N ALA A 39 -7.40 -4.57 33.79
CA ALA A 39 -6.57 -4.89 34.95
C ALA A 39 -6.11 -3.66 35.73
N ILE A 40 -5.82 -2.54 35.05
CA ILE A 40 -5.38 -1.28 35.68
C ILE A 40 -6.51 -0.33 36.01
N GLY A 41 -7.70 -0.59 35.48
CA GLY A 41 -8.92 0.20 35.67
C GLY A 41 -9.46 0.18 37.08
N SER A 42 -10.59 0.89 37.26
CA SER A 42 -11.24 1.13 38.56
C SER A 42 -11.60 -0.11 39.32
N ASP A 43 -12.04 -1.15 38.61
CA ASP A 43 -12.51 -2.44 39.16
C ASP A 43 -11.40 -3.52 39.19
N GLY A 44 -10.23 -3.24 38.61
CA GLY A 44 -9.05 -4.09 38.67
C GLY A 44 -8.09 -3.69 39.79
N LEU A 45 -6.89 -3.19 39.43
CA LEU A 45 -5.90 -2.69 40.40
C LEU A 45 -6.25 -1.32 40.98
N GLY A 46 -7.21 -0.60 40.38
CA GLY A 46 -7.64 0.72 40.81
C GLY A 46 -6.58 1.80 40.60
N TRP A 47 -5.59 1.60 39.71
CA TRP A 47 -4.55 2.60 39.44
C TRP A 47 -5.05 3.77 38.64
N VAL A 48 -6.03 3.53 37.75
CA VAL A 48 -6.64 4.55 36.89
C VAL A 48 -8.15 4.48 37.08
N HIS A 49 -8.73 5.57 37.60
CA HIS A 49 -10.18 5.73 37.68
C HIS A 49 -10.63 6.41 36.39
N PHE A 50 -11.43 5.70 35.61
CA PHE A 50 -11.92 6.17 34.33
C PHE A 50 -13.37 5.68 34.12
N ASP A 51 -14.32 6.61 34.13
CA ASP A 51 -15.76 6.40 33.97
C ASP A 51 -16.42 7.40 33.01
N ASP A 52 -15.57 8.14 32.26
CA ASP A 52 -16.00 9.17 31.31
C ASP A 52 -16.26 8.59 29.93
N TYR A 53 -17.52 8.24 29.65
CA TYR A 53 -17.96 7.72 28.37
C TYR A 53 -17.82 8.73 27.23
N GLU A 54 -17.97 10.06 27.50
CA GLU A 54 -17.81 11.10 26.49
C GLU A 54 -16.36 11.17 26.02
N LEU A 55 -15.41 11.23 26.96
CA LEU A 55 -14.00 11.25 26.64
C LEU A 55 -13.57 9.96 25.92
N ALA A 56 -14.08 8.81 26.33
CA ALA A 56 -13.83 7.53 25.66
C ALA A 56 -14.37 7.51 24.22
N ARG A 57 -15.57 8.04 23.99
CA ARG A 57 -16.14 8.21 22.66
C ARG A 57 -15.26 9.10 21.80
N ASP A 58 -14.84 10.25 22.31
CA ASP A 58 -14.05 11.22 21.55
C ASP A 58 -12.67 10.67 21.18
N ILE A 59 -12.00 9.98 22.11
CA ILE A 59 -10.78 9.20 21.83
C ILE A 59 -11.07 8.13 20.77
N GLY A 60 -12.18 7.42 20.89
CA GLY A 60 -12.61 6.40 19.94
C GLY A 60 -12.83 6.96 18.53
N ILE A 61 -13.52 8.10 18.41
CA ILE A 61 -13.77 8.76 17.12
C ILE A 61 -12.46 9.18 16.45
N VAL A 62 -11.57 9.84 17.19
CA VAL A 62 -10.26 10.26 16.65
C VAL A 62 -9.43 9.04 16.23
N ALA A 63 -9.37 8.03 17.09
CA ALA A 63 -8.65 6.80 16.80
C ALA A 63 -9.21 6.08 15.55
N LEU A 64 -10.53 5.93 15.46
CA LEU A 64 -11.20 5.33 14.30
C LEU A 64 -10.95 6.13 13.02
N ALA A 65 -11.01 7.45 13.06
CA ALA A 65 -10.71 8.29 11.89
C ALA A 65 -9.29 8.06 11.36
N LEU A 66 -8.31 7.93 12.25
CA LEU A 66 -6.92 7.65 11.90
C LEU A 66 -6.74 6.22 11.32
N ILE A 67 -7.39 5.24 11.94
CA ILE A 67 -7.34 3.83 11.49
C ILE A 67 -8.03 3.69 10.13
N ILE A 68 -9.20 4.32 9.93
CA ILE A 68 -9.95 4.27 8.67
C ILE A 68 -9.18 4.98 7.54
N PHE A 69 -8.48 6.10 7.84
CA PHE A 69 -7.61 6.76 6.87
C PHE A 69 -6.44 5.87 6.44
N GLU A 70 -5.78 5.21 7.41
CA GLU A 70 -4.71 4.23 7.12
C GLU A 70 -5.25 3.06 6.31
N GLY A 71 -6.42 2.52 6.65
CA GLY A 71 -7.10 1.48 5.87
C GLY A 71 -7.36 1.92 4.42
N GLY A 72 -7.74 3.19 4.21
CA GLY A 72 -7.86 3.79 2.87
C GLY A 72 -6.52 3.87 2.13
N LEU A 73 -5.45 4.30 2.82
CA LEU A 73 -4.09 4.35 2.27
C LEU A 73 -3.51 2.96 1.94
N GLY A 74 -3.92 1.92 2.70
CA GLY A 74 -3.48 0.54 2.47
C GLY A 74 -4.23 -0.17 1.35
N THR A 75 -5.31 0.41 0.87
CA THR A 75 -6.24 -0.22 -0.07
C THR A 75 -6.01 0.26 -1.50
N ARG A 76 -5.40 -0.58 -2.34
CA ARG A 76 -5.21 -0.28 -3.76
C ARG A 76 -6.54 -0.36 -4.52
N VAL A 77 -6.98 0.74 -5.10
CA VAL A 77 -8.23 0.82 -5.90
C VAL A 77 -8.25 -0.22 -7.03
N GLU A 78 -7.11 -0.45 -7.68
CA GLU A 78 -6.96 -1.43 -8.77
C GLU A 78 -7.24 -2.86 -8.30
N ASP A 79 -6.86 -3.19 -7.08
CA ASP A 79 -7.04 -4.49 -6.46
C ASP A 79 -8.48 -4.74 -6.00
N LEU A 80 -9.20 -3.68 -5.63
CA LEU A 80 -10.61 -3.73 -5.26
C LEU A 80 -11.55 -3.83 -6.47
N ARG A 81 -11.15 -3.26 -7.61
CA ARG A 81 -11.99 -3.16 -8.81
C ARG A 81 -12.70 -4.47 -9.21
N PRO A 82 -12.05 -5.66 -9.18
CA PRO A 82 -12.68 -6.92 -9.52
C PRO A 82 -13.75 -7.40 -8.53
N VAL A 83 -13.71 -6.94 -7.28
CA VAL A 83 -14.59 -7.37 -6.18
C VAL A 83 -15.47 -6.24 -5.63
N TRP A 84 -15.36 -5.03 -6.19
CA TRP A 84 -15.97 -3.81 -5.64
C TRP A 84 -17.49 -3.93 -5.44
N GLY A 85 -18.23 -4.40 -6.45
CA GLY A 85 -19.68 -4.55 -6.32
C GLY A 85 -20.08 -5.51 -5.20
N ALA A 86 -19.30 -6.58 -4.99
CA ALA A 86 -19.54 -7.52 -3.90
C ALA A 86 -19.11 -6.94 -2.54
N ALA A 87 -18.02 -6.18 -2.49
CA ALA A 87 -17.55 -5.51 -1.27
C ALA A 87 -18.58 -4.47 -0.79
N ILE A 88 -19.06 -3.60 -1.66
CA ILE A 88 -20.11 -2.62 -1.35
C ILE A 88 -21.41 -3.32 -0.93
N SER A 89 -21.82 -4.39 -1.64
CA SER A 89 -23.00 -5.15 -1.26
C SER A 89 -22.86 -5.74 0.13
N LEU A 90 -21.71 -6.30 0.46
CA LEU A 90 -21.47 -6.90 1.79
C LEU A 90 -21.35 -5.83 2.87
N SER A 91 -20.71 -4.69 2.56
CA SER A 91 -20.58 -3.56 3.52
C SER A 91 -21.92 -2.89 3.82
N VAL A 92 -22.78 -2.71 2.83
CA VAL A 92 -24.07 -2.02 3.05
C VAL A 92 -25.16 -3.05 3.38
N LEU A 93 -25.52 -3.92 2.43
CA LEU A 93 -26.60 -4.87 2.62
C LEU A 93 -26.25 -5.93 3.67
N GLY A 94 -24.99 -6.41 3.70
CA GLY A 94 -24.53 -7.35 4.70
C GLY A 94 -24.60 -6.78 6.12
N THR A 95 -24.20 -5.53 6.31
CA THR A 95 -24.30 -4.85 7.62
C THR A 95 -25.75 -4.62 8.03
N LEU A 96 -26.60 -4.13 7.13
CA LEU A 96 -28.04 -3.96 7.38
C LEU A 96 -28.72 -5.28 7.79
N LEU A 97 -28.44 -6.36 7.05
CA LEU A 97 -29.01 -7.68 7.36
C LEU A 97 -28.46 -8.24 8.67
N THR A 98 -27.16 -8.08 8.94
CA THR A 98 -26.55 -8.49 10.20
C THR A 98 -27.19 -7.75 11.37
N ALA A 99 -27.33 -6.42 11.27
CA ALA A 99 -27.98 -5.57 12.26
C ALA A 99 -29.44 -6.00 12.51
N ALA A 100 -30.19 -6.21 11.43
CA ALA A 100 -31.60 -6.63 11.54
C ALA A 100 -31.75 -8.03 12.19
N ILE A 101 -30.96 -9.02 11.71
CA ILE A 101 -31.08 -10.40 12.23
C ILE A 101 -30.61 -10.47 13.69
N ALA A 102 -29.44 -9.87 14.00
CA ALA A 102 -28.93 -9.85 15.37
C ALA A 102 -29.84 -9.02 16.30
N GLY A 103 -30.38 -7.90 15.80
CA GLY A 103 -31.27 -7.03 16.56
C GLY A 103 -32.62 -7.66 16.84
N LEU A 104 -33.24 -8.33 15.87
CA LEU A 104 -34.46 -9.09 16.07
C LEU A 104 -34.26 -10.24 17.07
N ALA A 105 -33.15 -10.95 16.96
CA ALA A 105 -32.79 -12.00 17.90
C ALA A 105 -32.58 -11.44 19.32
N ALA A 106 -31.89 -10.31 19.47
CA ALA A 106 -31.68 -9.65 20.75
C ALA A 106 -33.01 -9.19 21.37
N ALA A 107 -33.88 -8.56 20.58
CA ALA A 107 -35.21 -8.15 21.05
C ALA A 107 -36.01 -9.34 21.59
N TRP A 108 -35.99 -10.48 20.89
CA TRP A 108 -36.69 -11.69 21.29
C TRP A 108 -36.04 -12.42 22.47
N LEU A 109 -34.70 -12.53 22.48
CA LEU A 109 -33.98 -13.29 23.51
C LEU A 109 -33.93 -12.56 24.86
N PHE A 110 -33.85 -11.23 24.83
CA PHE A 110 -33.65 -10.39 26.02
C PHE A 110 -34.89 -9.60 26.39
N ASP A 111 -36.05 -9.90 25.76
CA ASP A 111 -37.33 -9.23 25.99
C ASP A 111 -37.23 -7.68 25.88
N LEU A 112 -36.47 -7.21 24.88
CA LEU A 112 -36.26 -5.78 24.66
C LEU A 112 -37.30 -5.20 23.69
N PRO A 113 -37.64 -3.90 23.82
CA PRO A 113 -38.37 -3.20 22.77
C PRO A 113 -37.65 -3.35 21.42
N LEU A 114 -38.40 -3.47 20.33
CA LEU A 114 -37.86 -3.75 19.00
C LEU A 114 -36.73 -2.78 18.60
N LEU A 115 -36.92 -1.49 18.82
CA LEU A 115 -35.91 -0.48 18.47
C LEU A 115 -34.63 -0.61 19.30
N HIS A 116 -34.70 -0.99 20.56
CA HIS A 116 -33.54 -1.24 21.43
C HIS A 116 -32.78 -2.49 20.96
N GLY A 117 -33.50 -3.56 20.57
CA GLY A 117 -32.89 -4.74 19.98
C GLY A 117 -32.18 -4.41 18.65
N LEU A 118 -32.82 -3.63 17.77
CA LEU A 118 -32.24 -3.20 16.51
C LEU A 118 -31.02 -2.27 16.70
N LEU A 119 -31.02 -1.42 17.72
CA LEU A 119 -29.88 -0.61 18.13
C LEU A 119 -28.72 -1.52 18.54
N LEU A 120 -28.95 -2.50 19.42
CA LEU A 120 -27.96 -3.48 19.85
C LEU A 120 -27.38 -4.28 18.66
N GLY A 121 -28.25 -4.72 17.75
CA GLY A 121 -27.88 -5.39 16.52
C GLY A 121 -27.04 -4.50 15.59
N SER A 122 -27.33 -3.20 15.51
CA SER A 122 -26.59 -2.25 14.70
C SER A 122 -25.18 -1.99 15.25
N ILE A 123 -25.07 -1.89 16.57
CA ILE A 123 -23.76 -1.73 17.24
C ILE A 123 -22.86 -2.93 16.92
N ILE A 124 -23.37 -4.17 17.05
CA ILE A 124 -22.57 -5.37 16.82
C ILE A 124 -22.38 -5.69 15.34
N ALA A 125 -23.04 -4.99 14.40
CA ALA A 125 -23.00 -5.34 12.98
C ALA A 125 -21.68 -4.93 12.28
N SER A 126 -20.92 -3.96 12.80
CA SER A 126 -19.63 -3.53 12.28
C SER A 126 -18.56 -4.61 12.44
N THR A 127 -17.67 -4.76 11.44
CA THR A 127 -16.51 -5.66 11.51
C THR A 127 -15.23 -4.85 11.60
N ASP A 128 -14.26 -5.31 12.37
CA ASP A 128 -13.02 -4.59 12.61
C ASP A 128 -12.00 -4.84 11.49
N ALA A 129 -11.75 -3.81 10.68
CA ALA A 129 -10.75 -3.84 9.62
C ALA A 129 -9.35 -4.18 10.16
N ALA A 130 -8.95 -3.57 11.28
CA ALA A 130 -7.64 -3.77 11.86
C ALA A 130 -7.44 -5.21 12.37
N ALA A 131 -8.46 -5.80 13.02
CA ALA A 131 -8.43 -7.20 13.43
C ALA A 131 -8.35 -8.13 12.21
N VAL A 132 -9.12 -7.85 11.16
CA VAL A 132 -9.10 -8.62 9.90
C VAL A 132 -7.74 -8.52 9.24
N PHE A 133 -7.18 -7.31 9.07
CA PHE A 133 -5.85 -7.11 8.49
C PHE A 133 -4.76 -7.82 9.30
N ALA A 134 -4.77 -7.69 10.62
CA ALA A 134 -3.80 -8.34 11.50
C ALA A 134 -3.82 -9.87 11.37
N MET A 135 -5.01 -10.47 11.24
CA MET A 135 -5.20 -11.91 11.08
C MET A 135 -4.89 -12.42 9.67
N LEU A 136 -5.14 -11.59 8.64
CA LEU A 136 -4.86 -11.94 7.25
C LEU A 136 -3.41 -11.69 6.87
N ARG A 137 -2.68 -10.84 7.59
CA ARG A 137 -1.26 -10.54 7.36
C ARG A 137 -0.41 -11.80 7.51
N GLY A 138 0.10 -12.31 6.38
CA GLY A 138 0.85 -13.57 6.33
C GLY A 138 0.00 -14.85 6.25
N SER A 139 -1.32 -14.73 6.22
CA SER A 139 -2.23 -15.84 5.96
C SER A 139 -2.11 -16.32 4.51
N PRO A 140 -2.10 -17.63 4.24
CA PRO A 140 -2.08 -18.17 2.89
C PRO A 140 -3.44 -18.07 2.16
N LEU A 141 -4.32 -17.15 2.58
CA LEU A 141 -5.63 -16.98 1.97
C LEU A 141 -5.50 -16.47 0.52
N ARG A 142 -6.40 -16.93 -0.37
CA ARG A 142 -6.43 -16.48 -1.76
C ARG A 142 -6.55 -14.96 -1.84
N PRO A 143 -5.73 -14.25 -2.65
CA PRO A 143 -5.69 -12.79 -2.68
C PRO A 143 -7.03 -12.12 -2.94
N ARG A 144 -7.88 -12.70 -3.81
CA ARG A 144 -9.22 -12.19 -4.11
C ARG A 144 -10.12 -12.16 -2.87
N LEU A 145 -10.02 -13.20 -2.02
CA LEU A 145 -10.86 -13.30 -0.82
C LEU A 145 -10.34 -12.39 0.29
N ALA A 146 -9.01 -12.29 0.44
CA ALA A 146 -8.41 -11.34 1.37
C ALA A 146 -8.83 -9.90 1.06
N ARG A 147 -8.70 -9.48 -0.21
CA ARG A 147 -9.13 -8.13 -0.65
C ARG A 147 -10.61 -7.86 -0.46
N MET A 148 -11.45 -8.89 -0.63
CA MET A 148 -12.88 -8.78 -0.39
C MET A 148 -13.18 -8.50 1.08
N LEU A 149 -12.53 -9.22 2.00
CA LEU A 149 -12.67 -9.04 3.45
C LEU A 149 -12.11 -7.70 3.91
N GLU A 150 -10.96 -7.29 3.37
CA GLU A 150 -10.35 -5.99 3.62
C GLU A 150 -11.26 -4.84 3.17
N GLY A 151 -11.78 -4.92 1.94
CA GLY A 151 -12.67 -3.90 1.39
C GLY A 151 -14.02 -3.82 2.11
N GLU A 152 -14.56 -4.95 2.58
CA GLU A 152 -15.76 -4.98 3.40
C GLU A 152 -15.52 -4.32 4.75
N ALA A 153 -14.51 -4.79 5.49
CA ALA A 153 -14.25 -4.33 6.84
C ALA A 153 -13.89 -2.83 6.91
N ALA A 154 -13.22 -2.30 5.87
CA ALA A 154 -12.89 -0.87 5.80
C ALA A 154 -14.09 0.04 5.46
N SER A 155 -15.17 -0.50 4.89
CA SER A 155 -16.31 0.31 4.42
C SER A 155 -17.64 0.06 5.15
N ASN A 156 -17.71 -0.89 6.06
CA ASN A 156 -18.95 -1.18 6.81
C ASN A 156 -19.10 -0.32 8.08
N ASP A 157 -18.00 0.21 8.64
CA ASP A 157 -18.04 1.04 9.84
C ASP A 157 -18.93 2.29 9.68
N PRO A 158 -18.79 3.08 8.59
CA PRO A 158 -19.70 4.20 8.35
C PRO A 158 -21.18 3.78 8.32
N VAL A 159 -21.50 2.60 7.79
CA VAL A 159 -22.87 2.10 7.71
C VAL A 159 -23.40 1.77 9.12
N ALA A 160 -22.61 1.10 9.94
CA ALA A 160 -22.98 0.76 11.30
C ALA A 160 -23.18 2.02 12.17
N ILE A 161 -22.29 3.01 12.05
CA ILE A 161 -22.40 4.29 12.76
C ILE A 161 -23.71 4.99 12.41
N LEU A 162 -24.04 5.08 11.12
CA LEU A 162 -25.29 5.70 10.67
C LEU A 162 -26.52 4.97 11.18
N LEU A 163 -26.47 3.63 11.25
CA LEU A 163 -27.56 2.84 11.83
C LEU A 163 -27.74 3.12 13.32
N VAL A 164 -26.63 3.17 14.07
CA VAL A 164 -26.67 3.43 15.52
C VAL A 164 -27.26 4.81 15.80
N LEU A 165 -26.77 5.86 15.11
CA LEU A 165 -27.31 7.22 15.26
C LEU A 165 -28.78 7.27 14.87
N GLY A 166 -29.17 6.65 13.76
CA GLY A 166 -30.55 6.63 13.31
C GLY A 166 -31.49 5.91 14.27
N PHE A 167 -31.07 4.81 14.90
CA PHE A 167 -31.89 4.15 15.91
C PHE A 167 -31.94 4.92 17.23
N ILE A 168 -30.88 5.61 17.62
CA ILE A 168 -30.90 6.52 18.79
C ILE A 168 -31.92 7.63 18.56
N ASP A 169 -31.86 8.30 17.40
CA ASP A 169 -32.83 9.35 17.04
C ASP A 169 -34.25 8.80 17.00
N TRP A 170 -34.45 7.57 16.46
CA TRP A 170 -35.78 6.94 16.39
C TRP A 170 -36.36 6.59 17.77
N ILE A 171 -35.50 6.28 18.73
CA ILE A 171 -35.93 6.03 20.12
C ILE A 171 -36.27 7.34 20.84
N GLN A 172 -35.53 8.41 20.59
CA GLN A 172 -35.63 9.67 21.31
C GLN A 172 -36.67 10.63 20.73
N LEU A 173 -36.88 10.62 19.41
CA LEU A 173 -37.72 11.59 18.71
C LEU A 173 -39.05 10.97 18.33
N PRO A 174 -40.22 11.46 18.86
CA PRO A 174 -41.53 10.85 18.65
C PRO A 174 -41.97 10.76 17.18
N ASP A 175 -41.60 11.75 16.37
CA ASP A 175 -42.01 11.86 14.96
C ASP A 175 -40.97 11.26 13.97
N TYR A 176 -39.86 10.71 14.49
CA TYR A 176 -38.80 10.13 13.65
C TYR A 176 -39.18 8.70 13.22
N GLY A 177 -38.96 8.41 11.95
CA GLY A 177 -39.33 7.10 11.38
C GLY A 177 -38.31 6.61 10.35
N ILE A 178 -38.66 5.52 9.67
CA ILE A 178 -37.77 4.89 8.67
C ILE A 178 -37.44 5.82 7.50
N ALA A 179 -38.35 6.74 7.13
CA ALA A 179 -38.13 7.70 6.06
C ALA A 179 -37.06 8.72 6.43
N ASP A 180 -37.09 9.20 7.68
CA ASP A 180 -36.11 10.14 8.22
C ASP A 180 -34.74 9.47 8.35
N MET A 181 -34.71 8.23 8.83
CA MET A 181 -33.49 7.43 8.92
C MET A 181 -32.86 7.18 7.55
N VAL A 182 -33.64 6.84 6.53
CA VAL A 182 -33.15 6.68 5.16
C VAL A 182 -32.69 8.02 4.59
N GLY A 183 -33.43 9.10 4.85
CA GLY A 183 -33.06 10.48 4.46
C GLY A 183 -31.71 10.89 5.08
N MET A 184 -31.56 10.66 6.39
CA MET A 184 -30.31 10.90 7.11
C MET A 184 -29.16 10.05 6.52
N PHE A 185 -29.36 8.76 6.31
CA PHE A 185 -28.37 7.87 5.73
C PHE A 185 -27.89 8.37 4.35
N VAL A 186 -28.84 8.70 3.47
CA VAL A 186 -28.52 9.17 2.12
C VAL A 186 -27.82 10.52 2.14
N SER A 187 -28.28 11.47 2.97
CA SER A 187 -27.67 12.80 3.07
C SER A 187 -26.26 12.74 3.65
N GLN A 188 -26.09 12.03 4.76
CA GLN A 188 -24.76 11.87 5.38
C GLN A 188 -23.77 11.14 4.49
N ALA A 189 -24.23 10.08 3.79
CA ALA A 189 -23.40 9.38 2.81
C ALA A 189 -23.03 10.28 1.62
N ALA A 190 -23.99 11.04 1.06
CA ALA A 190 -23.75 11.91 -0.08
C ALA A 190 -22.76 13.04 0.26
N ILE A 191 -22.94 13.69 1.41
CA ILE A 191 -22.02 14.74 1.89
C ILE A 191 -20.65 14.14 2.18
N GLY A 192 -20.57 12.99 2.86
CA GLY A 192 -19.32 12.30 3.16
C GLY A 192 -18.54 11.91 1.90
N VAL A 193 -19.24 11.37 0.88
CA VAL A 193 -18.64 11.08 -0.43
C VAL A 193 -18.15 12.35 -1.11
N GLY A 194 -18.99 13.38 -1.18
CA GLY A 194 -18.65 14.64 -1.84
C GLY A 194 -17.42 15.30 -1.22
N ILE A 195 -17.41 15.43 0.09
CA ILE A 195 -16.30 16.06 0.85
C ILE A 195 -15.04 15.18 0.78
N GLY A 196 -15.17 13.86 0.97
CA GLY A 196 -14.04 12.94 0.92
C GLY A 196 -13.33 12.96 -0.44
N LEU A 197 -14.09 12.96 -1.53
CA LEU A 197 -13.54 13.06 -2.88
C LEU A 197 -12.94 14.44 -3.15
N ALA A 198 -13.59 15.52 -2.73
CA ALA A 198 -13.11 16.89 -2.94
C ALA A 198 -11.81 17.15 -2.17
N VAL A 199 -11.80 16.86 -0.86
CA VAL A 199 -10.63 17.08 -0.01
C VAL A 199 -9.50 16.12 -0.39
N GLY A 200 -9.81 14.86 -0.72
CA GLY A 200 -8.82 13.88 -1.20
C GLY A 200 -8.17 14.34 -2.51
N TRP A 201 -8.96 14.78 -3.48
CA TRP A 201 -8.44 15.30 -4.75
C TRP A 201 -7.59 16.56 -4.56
N LEU A 202 -8.07 17.53 -3.76
CA LEU A 202 -7.31 18.73 -3.41
C LEU A 202 -6.02 18.37 -2.67
N GLY A 203 -6.09 17.41 -1.76
CA GLY A 203 -4.95 16.91 -0.99
C GLY A 203 -3.88 16.30 -1.87
N VAL A 204 -4.25 15.39 -2.79
CA VAL A 204 -3.33 14.83 -3.79
C VAL A 204 -2.71 15.94 -4.62
N ARG A 205 -3.52 16.89 -5.10
CA ARG A 205 -3.04 18.03 -5.88
C ARG A 205 -2.06 18.88 -5.09
N ALA A 206 -2.36 19.17 -3.83
CA ALA A 206 -1.47 19.91 -2.95
C ALA A 206 -0.14 19.17 -2.71
N LEU A 207 -0.19 17.88 -2.37
CA LEU A 207 1.01 17.07 -2.14
C LEU A 207 1.91 16.94 -3.37
N THR A 208 1.32 16.99 -4.59
CA THR A 208 2.09 16.92 -5.85
C THR A 208 2.68 18.25 -6.29
N VAL A 209 2.06 19.38 -5.92
CA VAL A 209 2.49 20.72 -6.34
C VAL A 209 3.39 21.38 -5.29
N LEU A 210 3.14 21.10 -4.01
CA LEU A 210 3.94 21.64 -2.91
C LEU A 210 5.26 20.87 -2.80
N ASP A 211 6.36 21.58 -3.07
CA ASP A 211 7.71 21.07 -2.81
C ASP A 211 8.05 21.32 -1.33
N LEU A 212 7.73 20.32 -0.49
CA LEU A 212 7.96 20.45 0.95
C LEU A 212 9.45 20.28 1.25
N PRO A 213 10.04 21.17 2.09
CA PRO A 213 11.48 21.24 2.30
C PRO A 213 12.09 20.01 2.97
N THR A 214 11.27 19.16 3.60
CA THR A 214 11.73 17.91 4.23
C THR A 214 10.73 16.77 4.00
N PRO A 215 11.20 15.53 3.77
CA PRO A 215 10.30 14.37 3.62
C PRO A 215 9.37 14.13 4.82
N GLY A 216 9.77 14.54 6.03
CA GLY A 216 8.96 14.41 7.23
C GLY A 216 7.71 15.29 7.28
N LEU A 217 7.61 16.32 6.44
CA LEU A 217 6.42 17.17 6.36
C LEU A 217 5.29 16.54 5.54
N TYR A 218 5.59 15.61 4.63
CA TYR A 218 4.55 14.93 3.84
C TYR A 218 3.58 14.10 4.70
N PRO A 219 4.02 13.32 5.69
CA PRO A 219 3.13 12.68 6.66
C PRO A 219 2.26 13.67 7.44
N VAL A 220 2.83 14.79 7.89
CA VAL A 220 2.07 15.83 8.61
C VAL A 220 1.00 16.45 7.70
N ALA A 221 1.35 16.74 6.44
CA ALA A 221 0.40 17.24 5.46
C ALA A 221 -0.72 16.24 5.18
N SER A 222 -0.41 14.93 5.05
CA SER A 222 -1.42 13.90 4.85
C SER A 222 -2.34 13.73 6.07
N LEU A 223 -1.81 13.86 7.29
CA LEU A 223 -2.61 13.88 8.51
C LEU A 223 -3.55 15.11 8.54
N THR A 224 -3.06 16.27 8.11
CA THR A 224 -3.88 17.49 7.98
C THR A 224 -5.02 17.28 6.98
N ILE A 225 -4.74 16.64 5.84
CA ILE A 225 -5.75 16.31 4.82
C ILE A 225 -6.81 15.36 5.40
N ALA A 226 -6.41 14.35 6.18
CA ALA A 226 -7.34 13.44 6.85
C ALA A 226 -8.24 14.18 7.85
N ALA A 227 -7.66 15.04 8.69
CA ALA A 227 -8.40 15.84 9.66
C ALA A 227 -9.39 16.81 8.99
N LEU A 228 -8.99 17.45 7.88
CA LEU A 228 -9.87 18.30 7.09
C LEU A 228 -11.01 17.52 6.42
N ALA A 229 -10.74 16.30 5.91
CA ALA A 229 -11.78 15.47 5.31
C ALA A 229 -12.83 15.06 6.33
N PHE A 230 -12.39 14.58 7.50
CA PHE A 230 -13.28 14.21 8.59
C PHE A 230 -14.09 15.42 9.09
N GLY A 231 -13.38 16.48 9.54
CA GLY A 231 -14.01 17.62 10.18
C GLY A 231 -14.92 18.41 9.25
N ALA A 232 -14.55 18.59 7.97
CA ALA A 232 -15.42 19.29 7.02
C ALA A 232 -16.69 18.50 6.72
N ALA A 233 -16.61 17.17 6.62
CA ALA A 233 -17.80 16.35 6.41
C ALA A 233 -18.70 16.38 7.64
N ASP A 234 -18.15 16.23 8.84
CA ASP A 234 -18.87 16.21 10.10
C ASP A 234 -19.60 17.55 10.35
N VAL A 235 -18.90 18.69 10.21
CA VAL A 235 -19.49 20.04 10.36
C VAL A 235 -20.62 20.30 9.37
N LEU A 236 -20.57 19.71 8.17
CA LEU A 236 -21.62 19.84 7.15
C LEU A 236 -22.75 18.82 7.32
N GLY A 237 -22.75 18.03 8.41
CA GLY A 237 -23.75 17.02 8.69
C GLY A 237 -23.62 15.78 7.82
N GLY A 238 -22.40 15.48 7.34
CA GLY A 238 -22.08 14.29 6.58
C GLY A 238 -21.29 13.27 7.39
N SER A 239 -21.08 12.07 6.84
CA SER A 239 -20.26 11.04 7.46
C SER A 239 -18.77 11.36 7.36
N GLY A 240 -18.14 11.82 8.45
CA GLY A 240 -16.70 12.07 8.55
C GLY A 240 -15.87 10.81 8.29
N PHE A 241 -16.35 9.66 8.76
CA PHE A 241 -15.67 8.37 8.57
C PHE A 241 -15.64 7.93 7.09
N LEU A 242 -16.75 8.13 6.37
CA LEU A 242 -16.80 7.85 4.93
C LEU A 242 -15.91 8.82 4.15
N ALA A 243 -15.90 10.09 4.54
CA ALA A 243 -15.06 11.10 3.92
C ALA A 243 -13.57 10.79 4.08
N VAL A 244 -13.14 10.45 5.29
CA VAL A 244 -11.73 10.15 5.58
C VAL A 244 -11.27 8.86 4.88
N TYR A 245 -12.13 7.84 4.78
CA TYR A 245 -11.83 6.61 4.03
C TYR A 245 -11.59 6.89 2.53
N LEU A 246 -12.52 7.60 1.90
CA LEU A 246 -12.41 7.95 0.47
C LEU A 246 -11.22 8.87 0.21
N CYS A 247 -10.94 9.78 1.14
CA CYS A 247 -9.76 10.61 1.09
C CYS A 247 -8.47 9.78 1.12
N GLY A 248 -8.35 8.81 2.01
CA GLY A 248 -7.23 7.87 2.09
C GLY A 248 -7.04 7.08 0.80
N LEU A 249 -8.13 6.56 0.22
CA LEU A 249 -8.13 5.85 -1.08
C LEU A 249 -7.58 6.71 -2.21
N LEU A 250 -7.97 8.00 -2.27
CA LEU A 250 -7.50 8.92 -3.31
C LEU A 250 -6.02 9.27 -3.12
N VAL A 251 -5.59 9.46 -1.88
CA VAL A 251 -4.18 9.72 -1.54
C VAL A 251 -3.32 8.51 -1.93
N ASP A 252 -3.79 7.28 -1.69
CA ASP A 252 -3.09 6.08 -2.16
C ASP A 252 -3.04 5.96 -3.69
N ALA A 253 -4.14 6.23 -4.37
CA ALA A 253 -4.19 6.18 -5.84
C ALA A 253 -3.33 7.27 -6.51
N GLY A 254 -3.01 8.34 -5.79
CA GLY A 254 -2.22 9.47 -6.28
C GLY A 254 -0.75 9.14 -6.47
N ALA A 255 -0.14 9.71 -7.53
CA ALA A 255 1.32 9.72 -7.70
C ALA A 255 1.94 10.84 -6.86
N ILE A 256 1.96 10.66 -5.54
CA ILE A 256 2.45 11.65 -4.57
C ILE A 256 3.90 11.39 -4.16
N PRO A 257 4.69 12.45 -3.88
CA PRO A 257 6.03 12.31 -3.30
C PRO A 257 5.98 11.64 -1.94
N ALA A 258 7.06 10.97 -1.55
CA ALA A 258 7.24 10.36 -0.22
C ALA A 258 6.09 9.42 0.22
N LYS A 259 5.36 8.80 -0.72
CA LYS A 259 4.21 7.92 -0.44
C LYS A 259 4.53 6.87 0.62
N ARG A 260 5.71 6.25 0.54
CA ARG A 260 6.14 5.23 1.50
C ARG A 260 6.32 5.80 2.91
N THR A 261 6.88 7.00 3.04
CA THR A 261 7.03 7.70 4.32
C THR A 261 5.66 8.02 4.93
N ILE A 262 4.71 8.46 4.09
CA ILE A 262 3.32 8.69 4.50
C ILE A 262 2.70 7.39 5.02
N THR A 263 2.76 6.31 4.26
CA THR A 263 2.16 5.03 4.64
C THR A 263 2.78 4.47 5.92
N ALA A 264 4.12 4.47 6.04
CA ALA A 264 4.80 3.98 7.25
C ALA A 264 4.48 4.82 8.50
N PHE A 265 4.33 6.14 8.34
CA PHE A 265 3.92 7.02 9.43
C PHE A 265 2.48 6.71 9.88
N HIS A 266 1.55 6.60 8.95
CA HIS A 266 0.15 6.30 9.27
C HIS A 266 -0.04 4.89 9.83
N ASP A 267 0.72 3.90 9.40
CA ASP A 267 0.74 2.56 10.01
C ASP A 267 1.13 2.65 11.50
N GLY A 268 2.17 3.43 11.83
CA GLY A 268 2.56 3.68 13.22
C GLY A 268 1.51 4.45 14.03
N VAL A 269 0.91 5.49 13.44
CA VAL A 269 -0.15 6.28 14.08
C VAL A 269 -1.40 5.44 14.32
N ALA A 270 -1.82 4.63 13.35
CA ALA A 270 -2.95 3.72 13.48
C ALA A 270 -2.72 2.67 14.60
N TRP A 271 -1.50 2.15 14.73
CA TRP A 271 -1.12 1.28 15.85
C TRP A 271 -1.29 1.97 17.21
N VAL A 272 -0.80 3.21 17.35
CA VAL A 272 -0.95 3.98 18.61
C VAL A 272 -2.42 4.28 18.87
N ALA A 273 -3.16 4.69 17.85
CA ALA A 273 -4.59 4.97 17.93
C ALA A 273 -5.38 3.73 18.39
N GLN A 274 -5.12 2.57 17.77
CA GLN A 274 -5.74 1.30 18.10
C GLN A 274 -5.44 0.89 19.55
N LEU A 275 -4.17 0.99 19.96
CA LEU A 275 -3.73 0.68 21.32
C LEU A 275 -4.44 1.58 22.34
N THR A 276 -4.43 2.90 22.09
CA THR A 276 -5.09 3.88 22.97
C THR A 276 -6.58 3.59 23.09
N MET A 277 -7.25 3.34 21.98
CA MET A 277 -8.68 3.03 21.94
C MET A 277 -9.02 1.77 22.75
N PHE A 278 -8.34 0.64 22.48
CA PHE A 278 -8.62 -0.61 23.21
C PHE A 278 -8.30 -0.52 24.69
N LEU A 279 -7.26 0.21 25.05
CA LEU A 279 -6.90 0.44 26.44
C LEU A 279 -7.95 1.29 27.16
N THR A 280 -8.37 2.41 26.54
CA THR A 280 -9.43 3.29 27.08
C THR A 280 -10.74 2.53 27.23
N LEU A 281 -11.13 1.73 26.23
CA LEU A 281 -12.32 0.90 26.31
C LEU A 281 -12.21 -0.17 27.41
N GLY A 282 -11.01 -0.72 27.62
CA GLY A 282 -10.75 -1.63 28.73
C GLY A 282 -10.89 -0.97 30.09
N LEU A 283 -10.50 0.30 30.24
CA LEU A 283 -10.68 1.08 31.48
C LEU A 283 -12.14 1.33 31.83
N LEU A 284 -13.03 1.44 30.83
CA LEU A 284 -14.47 1.64 31.01
C LEU A 284 -15.21 0.37 31.44
N VAL A 285 -14.60 -0.79 31.32
CA VAL A 285 -15.25 -2.07 31.64
C VAL A 285 -15.06 -2.37 33.12
N PHE A 286 -16.15 -2.72 33.77
CA PHE A 286 -16.17 -3.19 35.15
C PHE A 286 -16.33 -4.71 35.18
N PRO A 287 -15.22 -5.47 35.37
CA PRO A 287 -15.26 -6.93 35.38
C PRO A 287 -16.28 -7.54 36.37
N SER A 288 -16.54 -6.87 37.49
CA SER A 288 -17.53 -7.32 38.49
C SER A 288 -18.97 -7.35 37.94
N GLN A 289 -19.28 -6.46 36.97
CA GLN A 289 -20.62 -6.34 36.37
C GLN A 289 -20.79 -7.24 35.13
N LEU A 290 -19.69 -7.72 34.55
CA LEU A 290 -19.76 -8.58 33.35
C LEU A 290 -20.46 -9.92 33.59
N GLY A 291 -20.45 -10.40 34.83
CA GLY A 291 -21.10 -11.66 35.19
C GLY A 291 -22.62 -11.64 34.95
N ASP A 292 -23.24 -10.50 35.18
CA ASP A 292 -24.70 -10.34 35.08
C ASP A 292 -25.20 -10.36 33.63
N THR A 293 -24.36 -9.95 32.67
CA THR A 293 -24.68 -9.87 31.23
C THR A 293 -23.93 -10.92 30.39
N ALA A 294 -23.22 -11.83 31.02
CA ALA A 294 -22.36 -12.81 30.33
C ALA A 294 -23.19 -13.78 29.46
N VAL A 295 -24.36 -14.18 29.92
CA VAL A 295 -25.26 -15.11 29.19
C VAL A 295 -25.81 -14.43 27.94
N GLU A 296 -26.28 -13.20 28.07
CA GLU A 296 -26.78 -12.36 26.96
C GLU A 296 -25.68 -12.10 25.93
N GLY A 297 -24.49 -11.75 26.38
CA GLY A 297 -23.33 -11.53 25.49
C GLY A 297 -22.91 -12.80 24.74
N LEU A 298 -22.93 -13.97 25.43
CA LEU A 298 -22.63 -15.26 24.80
C LEU A 298 -23.70 -15.63 23.76
N LEU A 299 -24.98 -15.45 24.09
CA LEU A 299 -26.11 -15.73 23.18
C LEU A 299 -26.07 -14.82 21.96
N LEU A 300 -25.80 -13.50 22.16
CA LEU A 300 -25.67 -12.55 21.06
C LEU A 300 -24.47 -12.92 20.16
N ALA A 301 -23.34 -13.28 20.73
CA ALA A 301 -22.17 -13.75 19.98
C ALA A 301 -22.50 -15.02 19.18
N ALA A 302 -23.18 -15.99 19.78
CA ALA A 302 -23.59 -17.23 19.11
C ALA A 302 -24.52 -16.95 17.93
N VAL A 303 -25.55 -16.12 18.12
CA VAL A 303 -26.47 -15.70 17.05
C VAL A 303 -25.73 -14.99 15.95
N LEU A 304 -24.83 -14.07 16.31
CA LEU A 304 -24.04 -13.32 15.36
C LEU A 304 -23.15 -14.23 14.49
N ILE A 305 -22.39 -15.12 15.12
CA ILE A 305 -21.40 -15.97 14.45
C ILE A 305 -22.09 -17.07 13.62
N VAL A 306 -23.13 -17.68 14.16
CA VAL A 306 -23.73 -18.89 13.57
C VAL A 306 -24.89 -18.56 12.62
N VAL A 307 -25.64 -17.49 12.88
CA VAL A 307 -26.86 -17.16 12.13
C VAL A 307 -26.76 -15.86 11.36
N ALA A 308 -26.59 -14.73 12.06
CA ALA A 308 -26.73 -13.41 11.46
C ALA A 308 -25.68 -13.17 10.37
N ARG A 309 -24.43 -13.39 10.68
CA ARG A 309 -23.32 -13.15 9.74
C ARG A 309 -23.32 -14.12 8.55
N PRO A 310 -23.44 -15.45 8.72
CA PRO A 310 -23.52 -16.37 7.60
C PRO A 310 -24.70 -16.08 6.67
N LEU A 311 -25.87 -15.78 7.21
CA LEU A 311 -27.07 -15.51 6.44
C LEU A 311 -26.96 -14.18 5.68
N ALA A 312 -26.48 -13.12 6.34
CA ALA A 312 -26.24 -11.82 5.74
C ALA A 312 -25.21 -11.91 4.60
N SER A 313 -24.10 -12.61 4.81
CA SER A 313 -23.07 -12.77 3.78
C SER A 313 -23.56 -13.60 2.59
N LEU A 314 -24.36 -14.63 2.83
CA LEU A 314 -24.96 -15.45 1.77
C LEU A 314 -25.90 -14.62 0.88
N ILE A 315 -26.76 -13.80 1.49
CA ILE A 315 -27.71 -12.94 0.77
C ILE A 315 -26.96 -11.82 0.05
N ALA A 316 -26.06 -11.11 0.72
CA ALA A 316 -25.31 -9.99 0.14
C ALA A 316 -24.40 -10.41 -1.03
N THR A 317 -23.93 -11.66 -1.03
CA THR A 317 -23.09 -12.19 -2.12
C THR A 317 -23.84 -13.09 -3.10
N ALA A 318 -25.19 -13.17 -3.03
CA ALA A 318 -25.99 -14.07 -3.85
C ALA A 318 -25.75 -13.89 -5.35
N PHE A 319 -25.64 -12.65 -5.80
CA PHE A 319 -25.40 -12.30 -7.21
C PHE A 319 -23.92 -12.22 -7.60
N SER A 320 -23.02 -12.50 -6.68
CA SER A 320 -21.57 -12.46 -6.90
C SER A 320 -21.03 -13.84 -7.27
N LYS A 321 -19.96 -13.87 -8.07
CA LYS A 321 -19.31 -15.11 -8.52
C LYS A 321 -18.39 -15.69 -7.43
N PHE A 322 -18.95 -16.00 -6.25
CA PHE A 322 -18.27 -16.72 -5.17
C PHE A 322 -18.75 -18.15 -5.08
N THR A 323 -17.82 -19.06 -4.81
CA THR A 323 -18.14 -20.46 -4.50
C THR A 323 -18.79 -20.61 -3.14
N ALA A 324 -19.45 -21.74 -2.86
CA ALA A 324 -20.04 -22.01 -1.55
C ALA A 324 -18.98 -21.96 -0.42
N ALA A 325 -17.77 -22.48 -0.67
CA ALA A 325 -16.66 -22.43 0.27
C ALA A 325 -16.21 -21.00 0.58
N GLU A 326 -16.14 -20.14 -0.44
CA GLU A 326 -15.80 -18.72 -0.26
C GLU A 326 -16.90 -17.99 0.54
N ARG A 327 -18.17 -18.26 0.29
CA ARG A 327 -19.29 -17.67 1.05
C ARG A 327 -19.29 -18.11 2.51
N VAL A 328 -18.98 -19.36 2.79
CA VAL A 328 -18.81 -19.85 4.18
C VAL A 328 -17.67 -19.10 4.86
N MET A 329 -16.57 -18.87 4.16
CA MET A 329 -15.44 -18.12 4.71
C MET A 329 -15.79 -16.65 4.95
N LEU A 330 -16.47 -15.98 4.02
CA LEU A 330 -16.98 -14.61 4.18
C LEU A 330 -17.95 -14.48 5.36
N GLY A 331 -18.80 -15.48 5.54
CA GLY A 331 -19.70 -15.55 6.70
C GLY A 331 -18.98 -15.76 8.02
N TRP A 332 -17.87 -16.49 8.02
CA TRP A 332 -17.11 -16.74 9.24
C TRP A 332 -16.20 -15.59 9.62
N VAL A 333 -15.48 -14.97 8.65
CA VAL A 333 -14.54 -13.88 8.89
C VAL A 333 -15.28 -12.56 9.08
N GLY A 334 -15.98 -12.43 10.17
CA GLY A 334 -16.65 -11.20 10.57
C GLY A 334 -16.20 -10.83 11.99
N LEU A 335 -14.88 -10.64 12.17
CA LEU A 335 -14.32 -10.30 13.46
C LEU A 335 -14.89 -8.98 13.98
N ARG A 336 -15.31 -8.97 15.24
CA ARG A 336 -15.72 -7.75 15.92
C ARG A 336 -14.57 -7.26 16.77
N GLY A 337 -14.32 -5.95 16.74
CA GLY A 337 -13.22 -5.34 17.46
C GLY A 337 -13.66 -4.13 18.27
N ALA A 338 -12.87 -3.05 18.20
CA ALA A 338 -13.13 -1.85 18.98
C ALA A 338 -14.35 -1.06 18.50
N VAL A 339 -14.64 -1.06 17.20
CA VAL A 339 -15.75 -0.24 16.64
C VAL A 339 -17.08 -0.51 17.33
N PRO A 340 -17.55 -1.75 17.49
CA PRO A 340 -18.77 -2.03 18.27
C PRO A 340 -18.71 -1.52 19.70
N VAL A 341 -17.56 -1.60 20.38
CA VAL A 341 -17.44 -1.15 21.77
C VAL A 341 -17.47 0.38 21.85
N VAL A 342 -16.84 1.09 20.91
CA VAL A 342 -16.97 2.55 20.78
C VAL A 342 -18.42 2.92 20.49
N LEU A 343 -19.09 2.25 19.55
CA LEU A 343 -20.49 2.52 19.23
C LEU A 343 -21.43 2.24 20.41
N ALA A 344 -21.08 1.32 21.29
CA ALA A 344 -21.85 1.04 22.50
C ALA A 344 -21.81 2.19 23.53
N THR A 345 -20.86 3.13 23.43
CA THR A 345 -20.84 4.34 24.27
C THR A 345 -21.91 5.36 23.83
N PHE A 346 -22.32 5.36 22.55
CA PHE A 346 -23.28 6.33 22.01
C PHE A 346 -24.65 6.27 22.70
N PRO A 347 -25.30 5.08 22.87
CA PRO A 347 -26.54 4.98 23.64
C PRO A 347 -26.40 5.38 25.10
N VAL A 348 -25.22 5.12 25.73
CA VAL A 348 -24.95 5.51 27.13
C VAL A 348 -24.96 7.03 27.25
N ILE A 349 -24.25 7.72 26.35
CA ILE A 349 -24.19 9.19 26.33
C ILE A 349 -25.55 9.79 25.97
N ALA A 350 -26.30 9.15 25.07
CA ALA A 350 -27.65 9.55 24.70
C ALA A 350 -28.69 9.32 25.81
N GLY A 351 -28.32 8.64 26.90
CA GLY A 351 -29.22 8.37 28.02
C GLY A 351 -30.33 7.35 27.69
N ILE A 352 -30.06 6.42 26.79
CA ILE A 352 -31.01 5.33 26.47
C ILE A 352 -31.08 4.38 27.65
N ASP A 353 -32.29 4.02 28.04
CA ASP A 353 -32.55 3.09 29.14
C ASP A 353 -31.88 1.73 28.89
N GLY A 354 -31.16 1.19 29.90
CA GLY A 354 -30.46 -0.10 29.80
C GLY A 354 -29.17 -0.07 28.96
N SER A 355 -28.71 1.09 28.52
CA SER A 355 -27.55 1.25 27.63
C SER A 355 -26.22 0.79 28.23
N VAL A 356 -26.06 0.83 29.55
CA VAL A 356 -24.88 0.29 30.25
C VAL A 356 -24.84 -1.26 30.11
N ASP A 357 -25.99 -1.92 30.20
CA ASP A 357 -26.07 -3.35 29.97
C ASP A 357 -25.77 -3.69 28.50
N PHE A 358 -26.22 -2.84 27.54
CA PHE A 358 -25.87 -2.98 26.12
C PHE A 358 -24.36 -2.90 25.92
N PHE A 359 -23.70 -1.95 26.59
CA PHE A 359 -22.23 -1.82 26.53
C PHE A 359 -21.55 -3.13 27.01
N ASN A 360 -21.97 -3.67 28.15
CA ASN A 360 -21.42 -4.90 28.70
C ASN A 360 -21.71 -6.14 27.80
N ILE A 361 -22.93 -6.27 27.27
CA ILE A 361 -23.32 -7.35 26.33
C ILE A 361 -22.47 -7.29 25.07
N ILE A 362 -22.32 -6.10 24.46
CA ILE A 362 -21.50 -5.90 23.25
C ILE A 362 -20.05 -6.21 23.53
N PHE A 363 -19.51 -5.70 24.64
CA PHE A 363 -18.14 -5.98 25.03
C PHE A 363 -17.88 -7.48 25.13
N PHE A 364 -18.75 -8.20 25.83
CA PHE A 364 -18.63 -9.65 25.99
C PHE A 364 -18.73 -10.38 24.64
N ALA A 365 -19.67 -9.99 23.80
CA ALA A 365 -19.85 -10.56 22.48
C ALA A 365 -18.62 -10.32 21.58
N VAL A 366 -17.98 -9.15 21.66
CA VAL A 366 -16.73 -8.83 20.94
C VAL A 366 -15.58 -9.72 21.40
N VAL A 367 -15.41 -9.88 22.71
CA VAL A 367 -14.37 -10.76 23.28
C VAL A 367 -14.54 -12.21 22.79
N ILE A 368 -15.77 -12.73 22.82
CA ILE A 368 -16.08 -14.09 22.32
C ILE A 368 -15.83 -14.19 20.82
N SER A 369 -16.24 -13.19 20.03
CA SER A 369 -15.97 -13.16 18.59
C SER A 369 -14.47 -13.27 18.29
N LEU A 370 -13.64 -12.45 18.94
CA LEU A 370 -12.18 -12.45 18.76
C LEU A 370 -11.54 -13.78 19.18
N LEU A 371 -11.98 -14.36 20.30
CA LEU A 371 -11.45 -15.63 20.82
C LEU A 371 -11.82 -16.84 19.98
N VAL A 372 -13.04 -16.86 19.43
CA VAL A 372 -13.57 -18.02 18.69
C VAL A 372 -13.24 -17.93 17.21
N GLN A 373 -13.52 -16.80 16.58
CA GLN A 373 -13.36 -16.65 15.14
C GLN A 373 -11.89 -16.44 14.73
N GLY A 374 -11.13 -15.61 15.46
CA GLY A 374 -9.75 -15.28 15.12
C GLY A 374 -8.86 -16.52 14.88
N PRO A 375 -8.66 -17.38 15.89
CA PRO A 375 -7.83 -18.59 15.74
C PRO A 375 -8.36 -19.60 14.73
N ALA A 376 -9.67 -19.56 14.41
CA ALA A 376 -10.31 -20.50 13.50
C ALA A 376 -10.17 -20.11 12.02
N ILE A 377 -9.74 -18.89 11.67
CA ILE A 377 -9.63 -18.41 10.29
C ILE A 377 -8.72 -19.31 9.46
N GLU A 378 -7.48 -19.51 9.88
CA GLU A 378 -6.50 -20.29 9.12
C GLU A 378 -6.87 -21.78 9.02
N PRO A 379 -7.24 -22.49 10.09
CA PRO A 379 -7.72 -23.87 9.99
C PRO A 379 -8.93 -24.03 9.06
N LEU A 380 -9.89 -23.10 9.13
CA LEU A 380 -11.05 -23.12 8.26
C LEU A 380 -10.68 -22.88 6.79
N ALA A 381 -9.82 -21.91 6.51
CA ALA A 381 -9.32 -21.63 5.15
C ALA A 381 -8.65 -22.85 4.54
N ARG A 382 -7.80 -23.54 5.31
CA ARG A 382 -7.15 -24.79 4.89
C ARG A 382 -8.17 -25.90 4.62
N ARG A 383 -9.15 -26.08 5.51
CA ARG A 383 -10.20 -27.11 5.37
C ARG A 383 -11.08 -26.86 4.12
N LEU A 384 -11.37 -25.62 3.82
CA LEU A 384 -12.14 -25.19 2.66
C LEU A 384 -11.30 -25.12 1.36
N ARG A 385 -10.01 -25.40 1.42
CA ARG A 385 -9.06 -25.30 0.30
C ARG A 385 -9.03 -23.90 -0.35
N LEU A 386 -9.14 -22.88 0.47
CA LEU A 386 -9.10 -21.47 0.06
C LEU A 386 -7.71 -20.84 0.25
N THR A 387 -6.73 -21.65 0.60
CA THR A 387 -5.33 -21.25 0.72
C THR A 387 -4.64 -21.28 -0.64
N THR A 388 -3.64 -20.42 -0.79
CA THR A 388 -2.73 -20.40 -1.94
C THR A 388 -1.30 -20.51 -1.46
N ASP A 389 -0.45 -21.19 -2.24
CA ASP A 389 0.99 -21.19 -2.01
C ASP A 389 1.64 -19.91 -2.58
N GLU A 390 0.86 -19.07 -3.25
CA GLU A 390 1.31 -17.73 -3.64
C GLU A 390 1.48 -16.89 -2.37
N VAL A 391 2.72 -16.76 -1.94
CA VAL A 391 3.06 -15.86 -0.85
C VAL A 391 2.71 -14.44 -1.30
N VAL A 392 1.81 -13.80 -0.56
CA VAL A 392 1.49 -12.38 -0.73
C VAL A 392 2.81 -11.62 -0.80
N ASP A 393 3.01 -10.87 -1.88
CA ASP A 393 4.19 -10.05 -2.09
C ASP A 393 4.32 -9.09 -0.90
N LEU A 394 5.31 -9.39 -0.04
CA LEU A 394 5.74 -8.42 0.97
C LEU A 394 6.25 -7.18 0.23
N PRO A 395 5.96 -5.97 0.69
CA PRO A 395 6.44 -4.77 0.03
C PRO A 395 7.96 -4.84 -0.13
N PRO A 396 8.51 -4.37 -1.28
CA PRO A 396 9.93 -4.46 -1.56
C PRO A 396 10.76 -3.80 -0.45
N LEU A 397 11.81 -4.47 -0.01
CA LEU A 397 12.69 -4.06 1.09
C LEU A 397 13.52 -2.80 0.81
N VAL A 398 13.47 -2.25 -0.40
CA VAL A 398 14.29 -1.11 -0.84
C VAL A 398 13.43 0.15 -0.97
N GLU A 399 13.91 1.27 -0.44
CA GLU A 399 13.30 2.58 -0.65
C GLU A 399 13.38 2.99 -2.12
N THR A 400 12.23 2.97 -2.79
CA THR A 400 12.14 3.23 -4.24
C THR A 400 11.87 4.69 -4.59
N ALA A 401 11.44 5.52 -3.63
CA ALA A 401 11.00 6.89 -3.92
C ALA A 401 12.09 7.75 -4.58
N THR A 402 13.31 7.78 -4.03
CA THR A 402 14.43 8.53 -4.60
C THR A 402 14.89 7.96 -5.95
N ILE A 403 14.74 6.66 -6.15
CA ILE A 403 15.11 5.97 -7.39
C ILE A 403 14.09 6.27 -8.49
N GLN A 404 12.82 6.41 -8.13
CA GLN A 404 11.74 6.77 -9.06
C GLN A 404 11.88 8.20 -9.60
N GLU A 405 12.34 9.15 -8.79
CA GLU A 405 12.66 10.51 -9.23
C GLU A 405 13.81 10.53 -10.26
N LEU A 406 14.70 9.56 -10.17
CA LEU A 406 15.81 9.37 -11.13
C LEU A 406 15.39 8.57 -12.38
N GLY A 407 14.12 8.28 -12.57
CA GLY A 407 13.58 7.58 -13.75
C GLY A 407 13.86 6.08 -13.77
N ALA A 408 14.10 5.47 -12.60
CA ALA A 408 14.30 4.04 -12.44
C ALA A 408 13.28 3.44 -11.45
N ASP A 409 13.00 2.15 -11.56
CA ASP A 409 12.13 1.38 -10.68
C ASP A 409 12.87 0.16 -10.11
N VAL A 410 12.46 -0.30 -8.93
CA VAL A 410 12.95 -1.57 -8.35
C VAL A 410 11.84 -2.59 -8.40
N VAL A 411 12.09 -3.68 -9.10
CA VAL A 411 11.16 -4.80 -9.24
C VAL A 411 11.68 -5.97 -8.44
N GLU A 412 10.84 -6.58 -7.61
CA GLU A 412 11.16 -7.80 -6.87
C GLU A 412 10.70 -9.02 -7.65
N TYR A 413 11.59 -10.01 -7.79
CA TYR A 413 11.28 -11.33 -8.36
C TYR A 413 11.68 -12.42 -7.38
N ARG A 414 10.73 -13.31 -7.06
CA ARG A 414 10.99 -14.48 -6.20
C ARG A 414 11.22 -15.72 -7.05
N VAL A 415 12.35 -16.37 -6.84
CA VAL A 415 12.70 -17.65 -7.48
C VAL A 415 11.87 -18.79 -6.87
N ARG A 416 11.15 -19.53 -7.70
CA ARG A 416 10.33 -20.69 -7.32
C ARG A 416 11.04 -21.99 -7.70
N GLU A 417 10.73 -23.10 -7.05
CA GLU A 417 11.30 -24.43 -7.29
C GLU A 417 11.13 -24.94 -8.75
N ARG A 418 10.19 -24.35 -9.51
CA ARG A 418 9.93 -24.74 -10.90
C ARG A 418 10.38 -23.69 -11.91
N ASP A 419 10.97 -22.60 -11.44
CA ASP A 419 11.46 -21.57 -12.35
C ASP A 419 12.72 -22.05 -13.07
N ALA A 420 12.84 -21.72 -14.35
CA ALA A 420 14.00 -22.08 -15.15
C ALA A 420 15.32 -21.48 -14.61
N ILE A 421 15.25 -20.42 -13.80
CA ILE A 421 16.40 -19.78 -13.18
C ILE A 421 16.84 -20.43 -11.86
N ASP A 422 16.10 -21.41 -11.32
CA ASP A 422 16.55 -22.14 -10.13
C ASP A 422 17.83 -22.92 -10.46
N GLY A 423 18.89 -22.67 -9.67
CA GLY A 423 20.22 -23.21 -9.92
C GLY A 423 21.07 -22.47 -10.95
N ALA A 424 20.53 -21.47 -11.66
CA ALA A 424 21.27 -20.66 -12.62
C ALA A 424 22.17 -19.62 -11.94
N HIS A 425 23.09 -19.02 -12.72
CA HIS A 425 23.88 -17.89 -12.20
C HIS A 425 23.27 -16.55 -12.62
N VAL A 426 23.52 -15.52 -11.84
CA VAL A 426 23.03 -14.14 -12.11
C VAL A 426 23.42 -13.67 -13.51
N ARG A 427 24.61 -14.01 -14.02
CA ARG A 427 25.04 -13.68 -15.40
C ARG A 427 24.19 -14.32 -16.50
N ASP A 428 23.47 -15.41 -16.18
CA ASP A 428 22.70 -16.18 -17.14
C ASP A 428 21.22 -15.73 -17.20
N LEU A 429 20.84 -14.71 -16.40
CA LEU A 429 19.48 -14.19 -16.32
C LEU A 429 18.99 -13.48 -17.58
N GLY A 430 19.92 -13.05 -18.46
CA GLY A 430 19.54 -12.32 -19.68
C GLY A 430 18.88 -10.99 -19.42
N LEU A 431 19.34 -10.26 -18.40
CA LEU A 431 18.84 -8.94 -18.04
C LEU A 431 18.99 -7.93 -19.19
N PRO A 432 18.03 -7.03 -19.37
CA PRO A 432 18.19 -5.85 -20.22
C PRO A 432 19.42 -5.03 -19.80
N ARG A 433 19.99 -4.25 -20.73
CA ARG A 433 21.19 -3.44 -20.44
C ARG A 433 20.95 -2.39 -19.35
N ASP A 434 19.72 -1.89 -19.27
CA ASP A 434 19.28 -0.87 -18.33
C ASP A 434 18.60 -1.47 -17.09
N ALA A 435 18.91 -2.74 -16.78
CA ALA A 435 18.46 -3.45 -15.58
C ALA A 435 19.65 -4.17 -14.91
N ILE A 436 19.66 -4.15 -13.58
CA ILE A 436 20.68 -4.83 -12.76
C ILE A 436 20.04 -5.45 -11.52
N VAL A 437 20.48 -6.65 -11.14
CA VAL A 437 20.14 -7.20 -9.80
C VAL A 437 20.93 -6.41 -8.77
N ASN A 438 20.23 -5.70 -7.91
CA ASN A 438 20.82 -4.85 -6.87
C ASN A 438 21.19 -5.67 -5.62
N VAL A 439 20.28 -6.53 -5.18
CA VAL A 439 20.49 -7.41 -4.03
C VAL A 439 19.69 -8.71 -4.19
N ILE A 440 20.22 -9.80 -3.65
CA ILE A 440 19.54 -11.08 -3.53
C ILE A 440 19.28 -11.32 -2.05
N VAL A 441 18.02 -11.54 -1.67
CA VAL A 441 17.66 -11.88 -0.29
C VAL A 441 17.35 -13.36 -0.20
N ARG A 442 18.14 -14.07 0.61
CA ARG A 442 18.01 -15.51 0.89
C ARG A 442 17.65 -15.71 2.35
N GLY A 443 16.41 -16.08 2.63
CA GLY A 443 15.92 -16.14 3.99
C GLY A 443 15.97 -14.77 4.67
N ARG A 444 16.93 -14.56 5.58
CA ARG A 444 17.16 -13.29 6.30
C ARG A 444 18.50 -12.63 5.93
N GLU A 445 19.22 -13.16 4.97
CA GLU A 445 20.53 -12.68 4.55
C GLU A 445 20.46 -11.93 3.23
N ALA A 446 21.11 -10.77 3.17
CA ALA A 446 21.27 -9.97 1.95
C ALA A 446 22.59 -10.34 1.27
N ILE A 447 22.53 -10.90 0.09
CA ILE A 447 23.67 -11.36 -0.70
C ILE A 447 23.95 -10.34 -1.80
N PRO A 448 25.14 -9.71 -1.82
CA PRO A 448 25.57 -8.87 -2.95
C PRO A 448 25.68 -9.73 -4.23
N PRO A 449 24.95 -9.40 -5.31
CA PRO A 449 24.94 -10.21 -6.51
C PRO A 449 26.25 -10.07 -7.27
N ARG A 450 26.81 -11.21 -7.65
CA ARG A 450 27.91 -11.29 -8.61
C ARG A 450 27.47 -12.14 -9.81
N GLY A 451 28.04 -11.97 -10.96
CA GLY A 451 27.70 -12.78 -12.13
C GLY A 451 27.83 -14.30 -11.86
N SER A 452 28.69 -14.71 -10.93
CA SER A 452 28.90 -16.09 -10.48
C SER A 452 27.97 -16.52 -9.33
N THR A 453 27.15 -15.63 -8.79
CA THR A 453 26.22 -15.99 -7.70
C THR A 453 25.16 -16.93 -8.22
N ARG A 454 25.02 -18.10 -7.59
CA ARG A 454 24.04 -19.12 -7.93
C ARG A 454 22.72 -18.80 -7.23
N LEU A 455 21.63 -18.84 -7.98
CA LEU A 455 20.27 -18.64 -7.51
C LEU A 455 19.69 -19.94 -6.97
N HIS A 456 18.82 -19.84 -5.96
CA HIS A 456 18.13 -20.98 -5.38
C HIS A 456 16.64 -20.64 -5.21
N ALA A 457 15.81 -21.66 -5.25
CA ALA A 457 14.42 -21.52 -4.90
C ALA A 457 14.26 -20.84 -3.53
N GLY A 458 13.38 -19.86 -3.43
CA GLY A 458 13.19 -19.02 -2.25
C GLY A 458 13.97 -17.70 -2.26
N ASP A 459 14.97 -17.52 -3.13
CA ASP A 459 15.68 -16.25 -3.29
C ASP A 459 14.74 -15.14 -3.79
N ARG A 460 14.91 -13.93 -3.28
CA ARG A 460 14.23 -12.72 -3.77
C ARG A 460 15.26 -11.83 -4.44
N LEU A 461 15.05 -11.59 -5.72
CA LEU A 461 15.91 -10.73 -6.54
C LEU A 461 15.31 -9.33 -6.58
N HIS A 462 16.03 -8.33 -6.11
CA HIS A 462 15.67 -6.93 -6.28
C HIS A 462 16.39 -6.40 -7.52
N VAL A 463 15.62 -6.13 -8.58
CA VAL A 463 16.11 -5.68 -9.87
C VAL A 463 15.82 -4.21 -10.05
N LEU A 464 16.87 -3.40 -10.13
CA LEU A 464 16.77 -2.00 -10.53
C LEU A 464 16.65 -1.94 -12.05
N VAL A 465 15.64 -1.23 -12.56
CA VAL A 465 15.38 -1.08 -14.00
C VAL A 465 15.00 0.36 -14.32
N ARG A 466 15.47 0.87 -15.46
CA ARG A 466 14.97 2.14 -15.98
C ARG A 466 13.56 1.98 -16.50
N ARG A 467 12.72 3.03 -16.37
CA ARG A 467 11.29 2.98 -16.77
C ARG A 467 11.08 2.62 -18.23
N ASP A 468 11.94 3.08 -19.11
CA ASP A 468 11.89 2.78 -20.54
C ASP A 468 12.19 1.30 -20.86
N ALA A 469 12.94 0.61 -19.98
CA ALA A 469 13.30 -0.80 -20.10
C ALA A 469 12.38 -1.76 -19.28
N ALA A 470 11.35 -1.25 -18.61
CA ALA A 470 10.47 -2.07 -17.76
C ALA A 470 9.81 -3.22 -18.54
N ARG A 471 9.32 -2.96 -19.77
CA ARG A 471 8.72 -3.99 -20.63
C ARG A 471 9.70 -5.09 -21.03
N ASP A 472 10.98 -4.75 -21.23
CA ASP A 472 12.02 -5.72 -21.56
C ASP A 472 12.36 -6.58 -20.34
N LEU A 473 12.28 -6.02 -19.12
CA LEU A 473 12.41 -6.76 -17.88
C LEU A 473 11.25 -7.73 -17.69
N ASP A 474 10.00 -7.31 -17.94
CA ASP A 474 8.82 -8.20 -17.87
C ASP A 474 8.98 -9.42 -18.82
N ALA A 475 9.46 -9.18 -20.04
CA ALA A 475 9.76 -10.24 -20.98
C ALA A 475 10.89 -11.17 -20.51
N ALA A 476 11.90 -10.63 -19.81
CA ALA A 476 12.94 -11.42 -19.18
C ALA A 476 12.40 -12.27 -18.02
N MET A 477 11.59 -11.70 -17.14
CA MET A 477 10.96 -12.41 -16.02
C MET A 477 10.01 -13.52 -16.48
N ALA A 478 9.32 -13.34 -17.61
CA ALA A 478 8.52 -14.41 -18.22
C ALA A 478 9.41 -15.62 -18.62
N ARG A 479 10.61 -15.36 -19.19
CA ARG A 479 11.58 -16.42 -19.51
C ARG A 479 12.19 -17.07 -18.26
N TRP A 480 12.34 -16.32 -17.16
CA TRP A 480 12.82 -16.90 -15.90
C TRP A 480 11.91 -17.98 -15.33
N ARG A 481 10.62 -17.91 -15.65
CA ARG A 481 9.63 -18.94 -15.25
C ARG A 481 9.72 -20.19 -16.10
N SER A 482 9.77 -20.05 -17.42
CA SER A 482 9.57 -21.16 -18.35
C SER A 482 10.76 -21.47 -19.28
N GLY A 483 11.84 -20.65 -19.23
CA GLY A 483 12.97 -20.76 -20.17
C GLY A 483 12.65 -20.27 -21.60
N PRO A 484 13.64 -20.26 -22.48
CA PRO A 484 15.06 -20.48 -22.24
C PRO A 484 15.72 -19.33 -21.46
N ILE A 485 16.68 -19.66 -20.59
CA ILE A 485 17.48 -18.71 -19.85
C ILE A 485 18.59 -18.17 -20.76
N GLY A 486 18.95 -16.94 -20.58
CA GLY A 486 20.02 -16.30 -21.34
C GLY A 486 19.60 -14.98 -21.98
N PRO A 487 20.53 -14.23 -22.56
CA PRO A 487 20.20 -12.99 -23.26
C PRO A 487 19.15 -13.32 -24.33
N PRO A 488 18.13 -12.41 -24.52
CA PRO A 488 17.19 -12.57 -25.62
C PRO A 488 17.99 -12.80 -26.90
N PRO A 489 17.52 -13.68 -27.83
CA PRO A 489 18.15 -13.81 -29.12
C PRO A 489 18.29 -12.37 -29.65
N ARG A 490 19.55 -11.93 -29.86
CA ARG A 490 19.79 -10.59 -30.38
C ARG A 490 18.85 -10.46 -31.57
N PRO A 491 17.93 -9.44 -31.60
CA PRO A 491 17.21 -9.16 -32.83
C PRO A 491 18.32 -9.10 -33.87
N PRO A 492 18.17 -9.77 -35.05
CA PRO A 492 19.19 -9.72 -36.08
C PRO A 492 19.58 -8.26 -36.10
N ARG A 493 20.84 -7.98 -35.69
CA ARG A 493 21.30 -6.60 -35.70
C ARG A 493 20.76 -6.12 -37.02
N PRO A 494 19.90 -5.05 -37.07
CA PRO A 494 19.73 -4.40 -38.32
C PRO A 494 21.18 -4.29 -38.72
N VAL A 495 21.57 -4.89 -39.82
CA VAL A 495 22.87 -4.66 -40.37
C VAL A 495 22.85 -3.15 -40.56
N ALA A 496 23.00 -2.45 -39.44
CA ALA A 496 23.50 -1.13 -39.42
C ALA A 496 24.76 -1.43 -40.17
N ALA A 497 24.61 -1.25 -41.47
CA ALA A 497 25.71 -1.37 -42.36
C ALA A 497 26.76 -0.75 -41.53
N ARG A 498 27.75 -1.55 -41.02
CA ARG A 498 28.92 -1.00 -40.37
C ARG A 498 29.23 0.12 -41.29
N ALA A 499 28.84 1.36 -40.92
CA ALA A 499 29.04 2.47 -41.82
C ALA A 499 30.53 2.31 -42.06
N PRO A 500 30.93 1.88 -43.25
CA PRO A 500 32.29 1.44 -43.45
C PRO A 500 33.07 2.62 -42.89
N LEU A 501 34.05 2.38 -42.01
CA LEU A 501 35.05 3.39 -41.71
C LEU A 501 35.61 3.72 -43.07
N PHE A 502 35.00 4.66 -43.77
CA PHE A 502 35.48 5.15 -45.05
C PHE A 502 36.75 5.90 -44.70
N SER A 503 37.87 5.20 -44.68
CA SER A 503 39.12 5.85 -44.92
C SER A 503 39.10 6.17 -46.41
N VAL A 504 38.69 7.37 -46.75
CA VAL A 504 39.00 7.89 -48.07
C VAL A 504 40.52 8.05 -48.04
N GLY A 505 41.22 7.34 -48.91
CA GLY A 505 42.65 7.47 -49.04
C GLY A 505 43.06 8.93 -49.27
N PRO A 506 44.35 9.28 -49.14
CA PRO A 506 44.79 10.63 -49.32
C PRO A 506 44.17 11.17 -50.62
N PRO A 507 43.67 12.44 -50.62
CA PRO A 507 43.11 13.04 -51.80
C PRO A 507 44.11 12.91 -52.93
N ARG A 508 43.67 12.36 -54.06
CA ARG A 508 44.43 12.42 -55.29
C ARG A 508 44.66 13.89 -55.58
N ASP A 509 45.91 14.23 -55.86
CA ASP A 509 46.36 15.59 -56.11
C ASP A 509 45.32 16.38 -56.90
N GLY A 510 44.83 17.47 -56.36
CA GLY A 510 44.03 18.49 -57.03
C GLY A 510 42.64 18.79 -56.53
N LEU A 511 42.04 18.07 -55.57
CA LEU A 511 40.62 18.26 -55.23
C LEU A 511 40.29 18.77 -53.82
N LEU A 512 41.25 18.93 -52.92
CA LEU A 512 41.04 19.52 -51.59
C LEU A 512 42.21 20.45 -51.20
N ALA A 513 42.28 21.62 -51.84
CA ALA A 513 43.11 22.73 -51.38
C ALA A 513 42.34 23.51 -50.31
N GLY A 514 42.53 23.18 -49.03
CA GLY A 514 42.00 23.89 -47.89
C GLY A 514 40.94 23.10 -47.06
N PRO A 515 40.81 23.41 -45.78
CA PRO A 515 39.71 22.86 -44.99
C PRO A 515 38.38 23.31 -45.60
N PRO A 516 37.35 22.44 -45.70
CA PRO A 516 36.07 22.86 -46.22
C PRO A 516 35.56 24.06 -45.42
N GLU A 517 35.21 25.14 -46.10
CA GLU A 517 34.76 26.39 -45.47
C GLU A 517 33.45 26.19 -44.68
N ARG A 518 32.76 25.08 -44.92
CA ARG A 518 31.54 24.70 -44.19
C ARG A 518 31.58 23.22 -43.83
N PRO A 519 31.47 22.89 -42.51
CA PRO A 519 31.36 21.51 -42.04
C PRO A 519 30.15 20.73 -42.58
N GLU A 520 29.14 21.45 -43.04
CA GLU A 520 27.89 20.92 -43.61
C GLU A 520 28.08 20.14 -44.92
N ALA A 521 29.23 20.32 -45.58
CA ALA A 521 29.57 19.59 -46.82
C ALA A 521 30.02 18.14 -46.56
N ILE A 522 30.21 17.75 -45.30
CA ILE A 522 30.61 16.39 -44.94
C ILE A 522 29.41 15.51 -44.77
N ALA A 523 29.11 14.71 -45.77
CA ALA A 523 28.15 13.63 -45.76
C ALA A 523 26.65 13.98 -45.53
N GLY A 524 26.22 15.22 -45.74
CA GLY A 524 24.81 15.63 -45.63
C GLY A 524 24.22 15.53 -44.20
N VAL A 525 25.06 15.65 -43.17
CA VAL A 525 24.65 15.50 -41.77
C VAL A 525 24.86 16.82 -41.03
N ASP A 526 23.84 17.24 -40.26
CA ASP A 526 23.90 18.46 -39.44
C ASP A 526 25.00 18.38 -38.36
N VAL A 527 25.83 19.41 -38.28
CA VAL A 527 26.89 19.56 -37.26
C VAL A 527 26.32 20.29 -36.05
N VAL A 528 26.45 19.71 -34.85
CA VAL A 528 25.97 20.30 -33.60
C VAL A 528 27.07 21.12 -32.92
N GLU A 529 28.30 20.62 -32.89
CA GLU A 529 29.43 21.28 -32.23
C GLU A 529 30.73 21.09 -32.99
N ARG A 530 31.54 22.17 -33.06
CA ARG A 530 32.86 22.17 -33.66
C ARG A 530 33.94 22.22 -32.58
N LEU A 531 34.58 21.09 -32.32
CA LEU A 531 35.67 20.99 -31.36
C LEU A 531 36.98 21.46 -32.02
N ARG A 532 37.67 22.46 -31.42
CA ARG A 532 39.00 22.89 -31.88
C ARG A 532 40.04 21.87 -31.47
N ILE A 533 40.65 21.21 -32.44
CA ILE A 533 41.70 20.22 -32.18
C ILE A 533 42.99 20.90 -31.73
N ARG A 534 43.44 21.98 -32.40
CA ARG A 534 44.58 22.88 -32.05
C ARG A 534 44.59 24.06 -33.01
N ARG A 535 45.22 25.21 -32.61
CA ARG A 535 45.31 26.37 -33.48
C ARG A 535 46.15 26.13 -34.74
N ASP A 536 47.06 25.17 -34.69
CA ASP A 536 48.11 24.97 -35.71
C ASP A 536 47.92 23.66 -36.52
N ALA A 537 46.91 22.86 -36.28
CA ALA A 537 46.69 21.62 -37.00
C ALA A 537 45.62 21.81 -38.11
N PRO A 538 45.87 21.42 -39.36
CA PRO A 538 44.90 21.47 -40.42
C PRO A 538 43.84 20.42 -40.16
N GLY A 539 42.59 20.85 -39.84
CA GLY A 539 41.46 19.96 -39.64
C GLY A 539 40.56 20.36 -38.48
N ALA A 540 39.43 19.72 -38.40
CA ALA A 540 38.46 19.90 -37.33
C ALA A 540 37.91 18.54 -36.85
N LEU A 541 37.67 18.44 -35.54
CA LEU A 541 36.85 17.43 -34.93
C LEU A 541 35.44 18.06 -34.70
N VAL A 542 34.39 17.45 -35.19
CA VAL A 542 33.04 17.94 -35.07
C VAL A 542 32.15 16.84 -34.50
N VAL A 543 31.15 17.24 -33.71
CA VAL A 543 30.09 16.36 -33.22
C VAL A 543 28.87 16.54 -34.12
N LEU A 544 28.36 15.44 -34.64
CA LEU A 544 27.18 15.42 -35.49
C LEU A 544 25.91 15.30 -34.62
N ARG A 545 24.76 15.72 -35.16
CA ARG A 545 23.48 15.71 -34.45
C ARG A 545 23.03 14.31 -33.95
N ASP A 546 23.53 13.27 -34.58
CA ASP A 546 23.31 11.86 -34.18
C ASP A 546 24.29 11.33 -33.13
N GLY A 547 25.13 12.21 -32.54
CA GLY A 547 26.13 11.87 -31.54
C GLY A 547 27.40 11.20 -32.08
N ARG A 548 27.57 11.10 -33.41
CA ARG A 548 28.81 10.63 -34.02
C ARG A 548 29.84 11.75 -34.11
N TYR A 549 31.09 11.38 -34.27
CA TYR A 549 32.21 12.27 -34.44
C TYR A 549 32.69 12.20 -35.89
N ALA A 550 33.00 13.36 -36.45
CA ALA A 550 33.64 13.47 -37.76
C ALA A 550 34.98 14.21 -37.61
N VAL A 551 35.99 13.63 -38.18
CA VAL A 551 37.33 14.21 -38.22
C VAL A 551 37.66 14.61 -39.65
N THR A 552 38.05 15.88 -39.86
CA THR A 552 38.44 16.40 -41.15
C THR A 552 39.88 16.90 -41.12
N GLY A 553 40.65 16.55 -42.10
CA GLY A 553 42.06 16.91 -42.23
C GLY A 553 42.71 16.17 -43.40
N PRO A 554 43.96 15.75 -43.29
CA PRO A 554 44.58 14.93 -44.31
C PRO A 554 43.84 13.64 -44.63
N VAL A 555 43.01 13.20 -43.69
CA VAL A 555 42.09 12.04 -43.84
C VAL A 555 40.78 12.34 -43.15
N VAL A 556 39.68 11.85 -43.71
CA VAL A 556 38.33 12.00 -43.12
C VAL A 556 37.93 10.70 -42.48
N ALA A 557 37.42 10.73 -41.22
CA ALA A 557 36.83 9.60 -40.53
C ALA A 557 35.57 10.04 -39.84
N VAL A 558 34.52 9.23 -39.92
CA VAL A 558 33.23 9.46 -39.26
C VAL A 558 32.82 8.20 -38.51
N GLY A 559 32.42 8.31 -37.26
CA GLY A 559 31.98 7.18 -36.46
C GLY A 559 31.65 7.56 -35.02
N SER A 560 31.37 6.55 -34.18
CA SER A 560 31.28 6.77 -32.77
C SER A 560 32.62 7.27 -32.20
N ARG A 561 32.59 7.89 -31.04
CA ARG A 561 33.81 8.35 -30.36
C ARG A 561 34.86 7.25 -30.23
N GLU A 562 34.41 6.04 -29.82
CA GLU A 562 35.28 4.87 -29.66
C GLU A 562 35.86 4.41 -31.01
N ASP A 563 35.07 4.45 -32.06
CA ASP A 563 35.48 4.07 -33.40
C ASP A 563 36.55 5.04 -33.96
N VAL A 564 36.33 6.36 -33.79
CA VAL A 564 37.28 7.39 -34.22
C VAL A 564 38.57 7.32 -33.40
N ALA A 565 38.46 7.13 -32.08
CA ALA A 565 39.66 6.96 -31.22
C ALA A 565 40.44 5.66 -31.57
N HIS A 566 39.74 4.58 -31.85
CA HIS A 566 40.38 3.31 -32.25
C HIS A 566 41.03 3.40 -33.64
N TRP A 567 40.35 4.07 -34.57
CA TRP A 567 40.87 4.33 -35.89
C TRP A 567 42.14 5.22 -35.80
N ALA A 568 42.13 6.31 -35.03
CA ALA A 568 43.27 7.22 -34.84
C ALA A 568 44.47 6.47 -34.24
N ARG A 569 44.28 5.65 -33.24
CA ARG A 569 45.35 4.84 -32.62
C ARG A 569 45.94 3.80 -33.59
N ARG A 570 45.14 3.15 -34.42
CA ARG A 570 45.62 2.18 -35.43
C ARG A 570 46.45 2.89 -36.49
N ARG A 571 45.94 4.01 -36.99
CA ARG A 571 46.60 4.77 -38.07
C ARG A 571 47.91 5.42 -37.60
N MET A 572 47.98 5.80 -36.33
CA MET A 572 49.19 6.38 -35.74
C MET A 572 50.44 5.46 -35.84
N ARG A 573 50.23 4.13 -35.91
CA ARG A 573 51.31 3.15 -36.03
C ARG A 573 51.95 3.10 -37.43
N ALA A 574 51.24 3.60 -38.44
CA ALA A 574 51.69 3.57 -39.83
C ALA A 574 51.88 4.97 -40.43
N ALA A 575 51.67 6.01 -39.66
CA ALA A 575 51.68 7.42 -40.10
C ALA A 575 53.07 8.04 -39.98
N GLY A 576 53.38 8.98 -40.88
CA GLY A 576 54.56 9.84 -40.75
C GLY A 576 54.44 10.88 -39.62
N GLU A 577 55.54 11.61 -39.29
CA GLU A 577 55.59 12.49 -38.11
C GLU A 577 54.50 13.57 -38.09
N ASP A 578 54.20 14.18 -39.20
CA ASP A 578 53.15 15.23 -39.30
C ASP A 578 51.76 14.66 -39.08
N GLU A 579 51.45 13.49 -39.64
CA GLU A 579 50.20 12.80 -39.46
C GLU A 579 50.04 12.26 -38.03
N GLN A 580 51.13 11.79 -37.41
CA GLN A 580 51.12 11.39 -36.00
C GLN A 580 50.78 12.55 -35.07
N THR A 581 51.32 13.73 -35.34
CA THR A 581 51.05 14.95 -34.56
C THR A 581 49.59 15.36 -34.67
N TRP A 582 49.00 15.25 -35.86
CA TRP A 582 47.60 15.50 -36.09
C TRP A 582 46.68 14.45 -35.40
N LEU A 583 47.02 13.16 -35.50
CA LEU A 583 46.28 12.08 -34.82
C LEU A 583 46.32 12.18 -33.29
N ARG A 584 47.46 12.65 -32.72
CA ARG A 584 47.55 12.97 -31.29
C ARG A 584 46.63 14.12 -30.90
N ALA A 585 46.50 15.13 -31.74
CA ALA A 585 45.61 16.26 -31.52
C ALA A 585 44.12 15.82 -31.59
N VAL A 586 43.74 14.89 -32.48
CA VAL A 586 42.40 14.28 -32.55
C VAL A 586 42.11 13.52 -31.29
N LEU A 587 43.02 12.67 -30.82
CA LEU A 587 42.83 11.89 -29.58
C LEU A 587 42.73 12.80 -28.35
N GLY A 588 43.49 13.88 -28.32
CA GLY A 588 43.43 14.90 -27.27
C GLY A 588 42.09 15.64 -27.26
N GLY A 589 41.54 15.97 -28.43
CA GLY A 589 40.20 16.57 -28.56
C GLY A 589 39.08 15.65 -28.09
N LEU A 590 39.14 14.37 -28.46
CA LEU A 590 38.20 13.35 -28.00
C LEU A 590 38.28 13.09 -26.48
N ALA A 591 39.44 13.26 -25.87
CA ALA A 591 39.64 13.15 -24.44
C ALA A 591 39.11 14.38 -23.67
N ALA A 592 39.32 15.59 -24.24
CA ALA A 592 38.87 16.84 -23.61
C ALA A 592 37.32 16.97 -23.58
N ASP A 593 36.64 16.33 -24.48
CA ASP A 593 35.15 16.29 -24.50
C ASP A 593 34.55 15.47 -23.35
N LEU A 594 35.35 14.67 -22.64
CA LEU A 594 34.97 13.97 -21.41
C LEU A 594 34.93 14.87 -20.16
N SER A 595 35.55 16.05 -20.22
CA SER A 595 35.68 16.95 -19.07
C SER A 595 34.61 18.06 -19.05
N ARG A 596 33.70 18.06 -20.01
CA ARG A 596 32.52 18.92 -20.09
C ARG A 596 31.25 18.12 -19.90
#